data_332e9870b86c0a270d31269e8ed33f8b
#
_entry.id   332e9870b86c0a270d31269e8ed33f8b
#
_cell.length_a   1.000
_cell.length_b   1.000
_cell.length_c   1.000
_cell.angle_alpha   90.00
_cell.angle_beta   90.00
_cell.angle_gamma   90.00
#
_symmetry.space_group_name_H-M   'P 1'
#
loop_
_entity.id
_entity.type
_entity.pdbx_description
1 polymer ?
#
loop_
_entity_poly.entity_id
_entity_poly.type
_entity_poly.pdbx_seq_one_letter_code
_entity_poly.pdbx_strand_id
1 'polypeptide(L)'
;SAATTMPPAPSYSETADSEFYEAANEVYTISSSLTAEDISIVKTWGDLPGNYGTPAHYTNIATQLILKNEFKLDRAALTYAKHGIALYEATICVFKAKYTYNLIRPVSYIRNVLGLSTWSTVIGTPPHPEYPSAHAVIGGASYVVLESIFGNNYSFVDRTHEHLYGARSYHTLKEYAVEAAWSRVL
;
A
#
# COMPACT_ATOMS: atom_id res chain seq x y z
N SER A 1 0.67 -7.75 -21.89
CA SER A 1 1.56 -7.31 -20.81
C SER A 1 0.75 -7.00 -19.56
N ALA A 2 1.28 -7.23 -18.36
CA ALA A 2 0.56 -7.04 -17.09
C ALA A 2 -0.03 -5.62 -16.91
N ALA A 3 0.55 -4.60 -17.54
CA ALA A 3 -0.02 -3.24 -17.51
C ALA A 3 -1.36 -3.10 -18.24
N THR A 4 -1.72 -4.05 -19.10
CA THR A 4 -3.00 -4.06 -19.83
C THR A 4 -4.14 -4.70 -19.03
N THR A 5 -3.86 -5.26 -17.86
CA THR A 5 -4.85 -5.91 -16.99
C THR A 5 -5.28 -5.05 -15.80
N MET A 6 -4.65 -3.90 -15.58
CA MET A 6 -5.09 -2.96 -14.56
C MET A 6 -6.39 -2.29 -15.02
N PRO A 7 -7.40 -2.14 -14.14
CA PRO A 7 -8.58 -1.35 -14.44
C PRO A 7 -8.16 0.05 -14.91
N PRO A 8 -8.90 0.66 -15.85
CA PRO A 8 -8.62 2.03 -16.24
C PRO A 8 -8.83 2.98 -15.05
N ALA A 9 -7.96 3.98 -14.94
CA ALA A 9 -8.20 5.07 -14.00
C ALA A 9 -9.39 5.92 -14.47
N PRO A 10 -10.10 6.62 -13.58
CA PRO A 10 -11.09 7.62 -13.97
C PRO A 10 -10.44 8.64 -14.91
N SER A 11 -11.17 9.05 -15.94
CA SER A 11 -10.71 10.11 -16.85
C SER A 11 -10.54 11.41 -16.08
N TYR A 12 -9.41 12.09 -16.28
CA TYR A 12 -9.19 13.40 -15.66
C TYR A 12 -10.31 14.39 -16.00
N SER A 13 -10.83 15.05 -15.00
CA SER A 13 -11.86 16.09 -15.14
C SER A 13 -11.74 17.07 -13.97
N GLU A 14 -11.98 18.36 -14.26
CA GLU A 14 -12.10 19.42 -13.25
C GLU A 14 -13.59 19.82 -13.03
N THR A 15 -14.48 19.15 -13.74
CA THR A 15 -15.93 19.40 -13.61
C THR A 15 -16.41 18.85 -12.27
N ALA A 16 -17.12 19.67 -11.51
CA ALA A 16 -17.82 19.24 -10.30
C ALA A 16 -18.74 18.05 -10.62
N ASP A 17 -18.89 17.15 -9.69
CA ASP A 17 -19.68 15.91 -9.80
C ASP A 17 -19.13 14.88 -10.82
N SER A 18 -17.94 15.07 -11.40
CA SER A 18 -17.27 14.03 -12.15
C SER A 18 -16.67 12.98 -11.23
N GLU A 19 -16.53 11.71 -11.69
CA GLU A 19 -15.91 10.63 -10.90
C GLU A 19 -14.52 11.02 -10.39
N PHE A 20 -13.76 11.77 -11.19
CA PHE A 20 -12.43 12.23 -10.78
C PHE A 20 -12.48 13.28 -9.68
N TYR A 21 -13.41 14.24 -9.80
CA TYR A 21 -13.63 15.27 -8.78
C TYR A 21 -14.07 14.64 -7.47
N GLU A 22 -15.05 13.72 -7.52
CA GLU A 22 -15.57 13.03 -6.33
C GLU A 22 -14.49 12.19 -5.66
N ALA A 23 -13.65 11.48 -6.40
CA ALA A 23 -12.53 10.71 -5.83
C ALA A 23 -11.53 11.61 -5.09
N ALA A 24 -11.22 12.79 -5.62
CA ALA A 24 -10.34 13.74 -4.94
C ALA A 24 -11.00 14.39 -3.72
N ASN A 25 -12.29 14.68 -3.80
CA ASN A 25 -13.08 15.23 -2.70
C ASN A 25 -13.27 14.21 -1.56
N GLU A 26 -13.39 12.92 -1.89
CA GLU A 26 -13.40 11.83 -0.90
C GLU A 26 -12.11 11.83 -0.07
N VAL A 27 -10.94 11.88 -0.72
CA VAL A 27 -9.64 11.95 -0.03
C VAL A 27 -9.56 13.18 0.89
N TYR A 28 -10.01 14.34 0.42
CA TYR A 28 -10.06 15.54 1.24
C TYR A 28 -10.99 15.38 2.45
N THR A 29 -12.18 14.83 2.24
CA THR A 29 -13.18 14.63 3.30
C THR A 29 -12.69 13.68 4.37
N ILE A 30 -12.13 12.52 3.97
CA ILE A 30 -11.55 11.54 4.89
C ILE A 30 -10.41 12.17 5.68
N SER A 31 -9.49 12.89 5.01
CA SER A 31 -8.34 13.52 5.66
C SER A 31 -8.72 14.59 6.70
N SER A 32 -9.93 15.13 6.61
CA SER A 32 -10.42 16.16 7.56
C SER A 32 -10.90 15.58 8.90
N SER A 33 -11.02 14.26 9.03
CA SER A 33 -11.56 13.58 10.21
C SER A 33 -10.74 12.37 10.67
N LEU A 34 -9.45 12.36 10.37
CA LEU A 34 -8.55 11.25 10.75
C LEU A 34 -8.48 11.07 12.27
N THR A 35 -8.63 9.84 12.69
CA THR A 35 -8.42 9.43 14.08
C THR A 35 -6.93 9.21 14.38
N ALA A 36 -6.58 9.06 15.65
CA ALA A 36 -5.22 8.69 16.04
C ALA A 36 -4.81 7.33 15.46
N GLU A 37 -5.76 6.40 15.31
CA GLU A 37 -5.52 5.10 14.68
C GLU A 37 -5.25 5.23 13.18
N ASP A 38 -6.01 6.05 12.46
CA ASP A 38 -5.77 6.33 11.04
C ASP A 38 -4.36 6.90 10.81
N ILE A 39 -3.95 7.84 11.66
CA ILE A 39 -2.60 8.40 11.60
C ILE A 39 -1.53 7.34 11.89
N SER A 40 -1.80 6.41 12.84
CA SER A 40 -0.91 5.29 13.12
C SER A 40 -0.79 4.35 11.93
N ILE A 41 -1.90 4.02 11.27
CA ILE A 41 -1.93 3.22 10.03
C ILE A 41 -1.09 3.89 8.93
N VAL A 42 -1.31 5.19 8.67
CA VAL A 42 -0.54 5.93 7.66
C VAL A 42 0.96 5.89 7.94
N LYS A 43 1.38 6.09 9.19
CA LYS A 43 2.79 6.08 9.58
C LYS A 43 3.40 4.68 9.49
N THR A 44 2.69 3.65 9.90
CA THR A 44 3.14 2.25 9.84
C THR A 44 3.45 1.82 8.41
N TRP A 45 2.59 2.21 7.45
CA TRP A 45 2.73 1.87 6.03
C TRP A 45 3.41 2.98 5.22
N GLY A 46 3.88 4.04 5.87
CA GLY A 46 4.62 5.11 5.21
C GLY A 46 6.10 4.75 5.04
N ASP A 47 6.70 5.15 3.92
CA ASP A 47 8.15 5.00 3.68
C ASP A 47 8.90 6.18 4.32
N LEU A 48 8.73 6.34 5.65
CA LEU A 48 9.32 7.43 6.43
C LEU A 48 10.76 7.10 6.85
N PRO A 49 11.57 8.11 7.19
CA PRO A 49 12.89 7.87 7.77
C PRO A 49 12.80 6.96 9.01
N GLY A 50 13.60 5.89 9.01
CA GLY A 50 13.58 4.86 10.06
C GLY A 50 12.64 3.69 9.79
N ASN A 51 11.74 3.79 8.80
CA ASN A 51 10.91 2.68 8.36
C ASN A 51 11.64 1.80 7.34
N TYR A 52 11.18 0.56 7.22
CA TYR A 52 11.47 -0.25 6.03
C TYR A 52 10.69 0.33 4.84
N GLY A 53 11.31 0.38 3.66
CA GLY A 53 10.60 0.70 2.41
C GLY A 53 9.57 -0.39 2.06
N THR A 54 8.60 -0.06 1.21
CA THR A 54 7.43 -0.91 0.91
C THR A 54 7.76 -2.40 0.66
N PRO A 55 8.68 -2.80 -0.22
CA PRO A 55 9.00 -4.21 -0.42
C PRO A 55 9.67 -4.86 0.80
N ALA A 56 10.47 -4.11 1.54
CA ALA A 56 11.19 -4.62 2.69
C ALA A 56 10.26 -4.87 3.89
N HIS A 57 9.23 -4.05 4.09
CA HIS A 57 8.20 -4.31 5.10
C HIS A 57 7.52 -5.66 4.86
N TYR A 58 7.02 -5.91 3.65
CA TYR A 58 6.40 -7.20 3.29
C TYR A 58 7.38 -8.38 3.40
N THR A 59 8.65 -8.16 3.08
CA THR A 59 9.69 -9.19 3.26
C THR A 59 9.94 -9.47 4.74
N ASN A 60 9.88 -8.45 5.60
CA ASN A 60 10.00 -8.65 7.05
C ASN A 60 8.79 -9.43 7.59
N ILE A 61 7.57 -9.15 7.16
CA ILE A 61 6.39 -9.97 7.49
C ILE A 61 6.64 -11.43 7.11
N ALA A 62 7.08 -11.71 5.87
CA ALA A 62 7.41 -13.08 5.46
C ALA A 62 8.47 -13.72 6.37
N THR A 63 9.48 -12.96 6.79
CA THR A 63 10.52 -13.42 7.72
C THR A 63 9.93 -13.81 9.08
N GLN A 64 9.06 -12.98 9.63
CA GLN A 64 8.38 -13.26 10.92
C GLN A 64 7.54 -14.54 10.84
N LEU A 65 6.82 -14.75 9.73
CA LEU A 65 6.03 -15.96 9.51
C LEU A 65 6.91 -17.20 9.37
N ILE A 66 8.02 -17.12 8.64
CA ILE A 66 9.00 -18.20 8.49
C ILE A 66 9.56 -18.62 9.85
N LEU A 67 9.98 -17.64 10.65
CA LEU A 67 10.53 -17.87 11.98
C LEU A 67 9.49 -18.46 12.94
N LYS A 68 8.29 -17.91 12.96
CA LYS A 68 7.18 -18.40 13.80
C LYS A 68 6.80 -19.86 13.51
N ASN A 69 6.94 -20.29 12.24
CA ASN A 69 6.63 -21.65 11.83
C ASN A 69 7.85 -22.56 11.78
N GLU A 70 9.01 -22.11 12.26
CA GLU A 70 10.23 -22.89 12.34
C GLU A 70 10.62 -23.56 11.01
N PHE A 71 10.44 -22.84 9.89
CA PHE A 71 10.73 -23.40 8.57
C PHE A 71 12.20 -23.75 8.45
N LYS A 72 12.49 -24.95 7.95
CA LYS A 72 13.84 -25.37 7.59
C LYS A 72 14.32 -24.60 6.35
N LEU A 73 15.61 -24.67 6.09
CA LEU A 73 16.29 -23.87 5.07
C LEU A 73 15.64 -23.99 3.69
N ASP A 74 15.29 -25.19 3.26
CA ASP A 74 14.67 -25.46 1.96
C ASP A 74 13.33 -24.76 1.79
N ARG A 75 12.45 -24.88 2.81
CA ARG A 75 11.15 -24.25 2.81
C ARG A 75 11.24 -22.74 2.97
N ALA A 76 12.15 -22.25 3.81
CA ALA A 76 12.41 -20.83 3.96
C ALA A 76 12.92 -20.21 2.65
N ALA A 77 13.89 -20.84 2.00
CA ALA A 77 14.42 -20.39 0.71
C ALA A 77 13.35 -20.36 -0.38
N LEU A 78 12.51 -21.40 -0.46
CA LEU A 78 11.40 -21.45 -1.41
C LEU A 78 10.36 -20.31 -1.16
N THR A 79 10.08 -20.04 0.13
CA THR A 79 9.16 -18.96 0.51
C THR A 79 9.71 -17.61 0.08
N TYR A 80 10.97 -17.31 0.40
CA TYR A 80 11.62 -16.06 -0.03
C TYR A 80 11.70 -15.93 -1.55
N ALA A 81 12.00 -17.02 -2.27
CA ALA A 81 12.07 -17.00 -3.73
C ALA A 81 10.71 -16.66 -4.36
N LYS A 82 9.64 -17.36 -3.95
CA LYS A 82 8.28 -17.08 -4.46
C LYS A 82 7.83 -15.67 -4.11
N HIS A 83 8.02 -15.26 -2.86
CA HIS A 83 7.63 -13.96 -2.38
C HIS A 83 8.42 -12.83 -3.07
N GLY A 84 9.74 -12.96 -3.18
CA GLY A 84 10.59 -11.98 -3.84
C GLY A 84 10.26 -11.80 -5.32
N ILE A 85 10.00 -12.89 -6.05
CA ILE A 85 9.55 -12.83 -7.45
C ILE A 85 8.23 -12.08 -7.56
N ALA A 86 7.25 -12.40 -6.69
CA ALA A 86 5.95 -11.73 -6.72
C ALA A 86 6.06 -10.22 -6.43
N LEU A 87 6.86 -9.83 -5.44
CA LEU A 87 7.09 -8.40 -5.14
C LEU A 87 7.79 -7.68 -6.30
N TYR A 88 8.78 -8.32 -6.92
CA TYR A 88 9.51 -7.76 -8.06
C TYR A 88 8.59 -7.53 -9.26
N GLU A 89 7.83 -8.55 -9.65
CA GLU A 89 6.86 -8.45 -10.75
C GLU A 89 5.77 -7.42 -10.47
N ALA A 90 5.22 -7.41 -9.26
CA ALA A 90 4.24 -6.42 -8.83
C ALA A 90 4.79 -4.99 -8.93
N THR A 91 6.04 -4.78 -8.53
CA THR A 91 6.71 -3.49 -8.62
C THR A 91 6.86 -3.03 -10.07
N ILE A 92 7.32 -3.90 -10.97
CA ILE A 92 7.40 -3.60 -12.41
C ILE A 92 6.02 -3.24 -12.97
N CYS A 93 5.01 -4.05 -12.65
CA CYS A 93 3.64 -3.86 -13.13
C CYS A 93 3.06 -2.51 -12.68
N VAL A 94 3.17 -2.20 -11.39
CA VAL A 94 2.60 -0.97 -10.84
C VAL A 94 3.27 0.29 -11.39
N PHE A 95 4.61 0.30 -11.48
CA PHE A 95 5.30 1.47 -12.01
C PHE A 95 5.10 1.64 -13.52
N LYS A 96 5.03 0.54 -14.28
CA LYS A 96 4.63 0.60 -15.68
C LYS A 96 3.24 1.20 -15.85
N ALA A 97 2.27 0.79 -15.05
CA ALA A 97 0.91 1.35 -15.07
C ALA A 97 0.91 2.83 -14.65
N LYS A 98 1.60 3.19 -13.57
CA LYS A 98 1.71 4.59 -13.11
C LYS A 98 2.15 5.53 -14.23
N TYR A 99 3.23 5.20 -14.91
CA TYR A 99 3.75 6.04 -15.98
C TYR A 99 2.99 5.91 -17.32
N THR A 100 2.17 4.86 -17.47
CA THR A 100 1.25 4.74 -18.60
C THR A 100 0.03 5.65 -18.44
N TYR A 101 -0.59 5.62 -17.24
CA TYR A 101 -1.75 6.47 -16.93
C TYR A 101 -1.36 7.91 -16.58
N ASN A 102 -0.18 8.09 -15.98
CA ASN A 102 0.39 9.38 -15.59
C ASN A 102 -0.59 10.30 -14.85
N LEU A 103 -1.35 9.74 -13.90
CA LEU A 103 -2.40 10.45 -13.20
C LEU A 103 -1.82 11.43 -12.16
N ILE A 104 -2.43 12.62 -12.08
CA ILE A 104 -2.08 13.67 -11.11
C ILE A 104 -2.27 13.19 -9.67
N ARG A 105 -1.45 13.66 -8.76
CA ARG A 105 -1.57 13.39 -7.33
C ARG A 105 -2.76 14.13 -6.72
N PRO A 106 -3.49 13.50 -5.75
CA PRO A 106 -4.60 14.17 -5.05
C PRO A 106 -4.19 15.52 -4.45
N VAL A 107 -3.01 15.64 -3.86
CA VAL A 107 -2.54 16.90 -3.28
C VAL A 107 -2.49 18.04 -4.30
N SER A 108 -2.07 17.76 -5.53
CA SER A 108 -2.04 18.78 -6.59
C SER A 108 -3.45 19.14 -7.05
N TYR A 109 -4.31 18.14 -7.19
CA TYR A 109 -5.70 18.36 -7.58
C TYR A 109 -6.49 19.14 -6.51
N ILE A 110 -6.40 18.71 -5.26
CA ILE A 110 -7.09 19.34 -4.13
C ILE A 110 -6.67 20.80 -3.99
N ARG A 111 -5.39 21.11 -4.15
CA ARG A 111 -4.91 22.50 -4.05
C ARG A 111 -5.34 23.37 -5.22
N ASN A 112 -5.26 22.85 -6.43
CA ASN A 112 -5.41 23.64 -7.64
C ASN A 112 -6.86 23.67 -8.15
N VAL A 113 -7.60 22.57 -8.02
CA VAL A 113 -8.96 22.46 -8.55
C VAL A 113 -10.02 22.67 -7.46
N LEU A 114 -9.85 22.04 -6.27
CA LEU A 114 -10.76 22.29 -5.15
C LEU A 114 -10.48 23.63 -4.43
N GLY A 115 -9.41 24.33 -4.78
CA GLY A 115 -9.07 25.64 -4.22
C GLY A 115 -8.53 25.64 -2.78
N LEU A 116 -8.15 24.47 -2.27
CA LEU A 116 -7.68 24.27 -0.89
C LEU A 116 -6.14 24.35 -0.83
N SER A 117 -5.58 25.50 -1.16
CA SER A 117 -4.16 25.72 -1.42
C SER A 117 -3.22 25.34 -0.26
N THR A 118 -3.69 25.36 0.98
CA THR A 118 -2.91 25.02 2.18
C THR A 118 -3.04 23.55 2.61
N TRP A 119 -3.92 22.78 1.98
CA TRP A 119 -4.11 21.38 2.32
C TRP A 119 -2.84 20.56 2.09
N SER A 120 -2.56 19.62 2.97
CA SER A 120 -1.41 18.73 2.89
C SER A 120 -1.74 17.33 3.39
N THR A 121 -1.04 16.36 2.86
CA THR A 121 -1.08 14.96 3.31
C THR A 121 -0.40 14.78 4.67
N VAL A 122 -0.79 13.73 5.41
CA VAL A 122 -0.17 13.33 6.70
C VAL A 122 1.33 13.04 6.55
N ILE A 123 1.72 12.44 5.43
CA ILE A 123 3.12 12.12 5.09
C ILE A 123 3.46 12.72 3.72
N GLY A 124 4.75 12.87 3.44
CA GLY A 124 5.20 13.42 2.16
C GLY A 124 4.69 12.65 0.96
N THR A 125 4.23 13.36 -0.07
CA THR A 125 3.78 12.76 -1.33
C THR A 125 4.98 12.32 -2.17
N PRO A 126 5.09 11.02 -2.54
CA PRO A 126 6.18 10.55 -3.39
C PRO A 126 6.13 11.17 -4.80
N PRO A 127 7.31 11.43 -5.42
CA PRO A 127 7.39 12.10 -6.72
C PRO A 127 7.16 11.14 -7.91
N HIS A 128 6.00 10.48 -7.96
CA HIS A 128 5.59 9.62 -9.06
C HIS A 128 4.06 9.65 -9.21
N PRO A 129 3.49 9.26 -10.38
CA PRO A 129 2.05 9.31 -10.65
C PRO A 129 1.19 8.56 -9.62
N GLU A 130 -0.07 8.98 -9.47
CA GLU A 130 -0.95 8.45 -8.44
C GLU A 130 -1.35 7.00 -8.67
N TYR A 131 -1.91 6.69 -9.81
CA TYR A 131 -2.60 5.43 -10.07
C TYR A 131 -1.73 4.42 -10.84
N PRO A 132 -1.81 3.13 -10.45
CA PRO A 132 -2.42 2.55 -9.26
C PRO A 132 -1.56 2.69 -8.00
N SER A 133 -2.13 2.42 -6.81
CA SER A 133 -1.38 2.45 -5.55
C SER A 133 -0.31 1.34 -5.52
N ALA A 134 0.97 1.73 -5.32
CA ALA A 134 2.06 0.76 -5.20
C ALA A 134 1.88 -0.15 -3.97
N HIS A 135 1.47 0.41 -2.83
CA HIS A 135 1.23 -0.36 -1.61
C HIS A 135 0.12 -1.40 -1.81
N ALA A 136 -0.98 -1.03 -2.49
CA ALA A 136 -2.07 -1.97 -2.75
C ALA A 136 -1.64 -3.13 -3.68
N VAL A 137 -0.91 -2.82 -4.75
CA VAL A 137 -0.50 -3.84 -5.73
C VAL A 137 0.57 -4.77 -5.16
N ILE A 138 1.61 -4.21 -4.53
CA ILE A 138 2.71 -5.00 -3.95
C ILE A 138 2.22 -5.77 -2.71
N GLY A 139 1.41 -5.14 -1.85
CA GLY A 139 0.80 -5.79 -0.69
C GLY A 139 -0.15 -6.93 -1.07
N GLY A 140 -0.94 -6.72 -2.13
CA GLY A 140 -1.81 -7.75 -2.69
C GLY A 140 -1.01 -8.96 -3.22
N ALA A 141 0.09 -8.73 -3.95
CA ALA A 141 0.96 -9.80 -4.43
C ALA A 141 1.64 -10.55 -3.27
N SER A 142 2.10 -9.82 -2.25
CA SER A 142 2.66 -10.38 -1.01
C SER A 142 1.65 -11.30 -0.34
N TYR A 143 0.46 -10.78 -0.07
CA TYR A 143 -0.62 -11.51 0.60
C TYR A 143 -0.95 -12.82 -0.10
N VAL A 144 -1.19 -12.80 -1.41
CA VAL A 144 -1.58 -14.00 -2.18
C VAL A 144 -0.51 -15.09 -2.10
N VAL A 145 0.76 -14.73 -2.19
CA VAL A 145 1.85 -15.72 -2.09
C VAL A 145 1.94 -16.28 -0.66
N LEU A 146 1.91 -15.42 0.35
CA LEU A 146 2.00 -15.87 1.74
C LEU A 146 0.78 -16.71 2.13
N GLU A 147 -0.43 -16.34 1.69
CA GLU A 147 -1.63 -17.13 1.92
C GLU A 147 -1.53 -18.53 1.28
N SER A 148 -0.94 -18.65 0.10
CA SER A 148 -0.72 -19.94 -0.55
C SER A 148 0.24 -20.88 0.21
N ILE A 149 1.07 -20.32 1.10
CA ILE A 149 2.08 -21.05 1.87
C ILE A 149 1.61 -21.33 3.31
N PHE A 150 0.93 -20.36 3.93
CA PHE A 150 0.54 -20.41 5.35
C PHE A 150 -0.95 -20.67 5.57
N GLY A 151 -1.78 -20.53 4.52
CA GLY A 151 -3.24 -20.74 4.58
C GLY A 151 -4.03 -19.46 4.84
N ASN A 152 -5.34 -19.52 4.57
CA ASN A 152 -6.25 -18.37 4.54
C ASN A 152 -6.53 -17.78 5.94
N ASN A 153 -6.59 -18.62 6.97
CA ASN A 153 -6.97 -18.22 8.34
C ASN A 153 -5.73 -18.14 9.24
N TYR A 154 -4.67 -17.50 8.75
CA TYR A 154 -3.42 -17.39 9.48
C TYR A 154 -3.35 -16.08 10.25
N SER A 155 -3.46 -16.14 11.58
CA SER A 155 -3.31 -14.98 12.46
C SER A 155 -1.86 -14.75 12.85
N PHE A 156 -1.43 -13.48 12.85
CA PHE A 156 -0.09 -13.10 13.24
C PHE A 156 -0.03 -11.68 13.79
N VAL A 157 1.13 -11.35 14.35
CA VAL A 157 1.44 -10.00 14.81
C VAL A 157 2.61 -9.50 13.98
N ASP A 158 2.42 -8.40 13.26
CA ASP A 158 3.51 -7.70 12.59
C ASP A 158 4.24 -6.80 13.58
N ARG A 159 5.54 -7.04 13.71
CA ARG A 159 6.46 -6.32 14.59
C ARG A 159 7.48 -5.49 13.82
N THR A 160 7.28 -5.31 12.53
CA THR A 160 8.26 -4.63 11.66
C THR A 160 8.61 -3.24 12.17
N HIS A 161 7.61 -2.45 12.53
CA HIS A 161 7.80 -1.10 13.06
C HIS A 161 7.37 -0.95 14.53
N GLU A 162 7.40 -2.06 15.29
CA GLU A 162 6.96 -2.08 16.70
C GLU A 162 7.64 -1.01 17.56
N HIS A 163 8.92 -0.76 17.33
CA HIS A 163 9.70 0.21 18.06
C HIS A 163 9.34 1.68 17.77
N LEU A 164 8.57 1.95 16.70
CA LEU A 164 8.13 3.28 16.28
C LEU A 164 6.64 3.52 16.53
N TYR A 165 5.80 2.54 16.18
CA TYR A 165 4.34 2.70 16.13
C TYR A 165 3.56 1.62 16.87
N GLY A 166 4.25 0.67 17.52
CA GLY A 166 3.62 -0.49 18.14
C GLY A 166 3.46 -1.67 17.17
N ALA A 167 3.20 -2.84 17.73
CA ALA A 167 2.92 -4.05 16.98
C ALA A 167 1.47 -4.04 16.47
N ARG A 168 1.23 -4.61 15.28
CA ARG A 168 -0.10 -4.69 14.66
C ARG A 168 -0.54 -6.15 14.54
N SER A 169 -1.75 -6.45 15.02
CA SER A 169 -2.30 -7.80 15.01
C SER A 169 -3.30 -7.99 13.89
N TYR A 170 -3.18 -9.10 13.18
CA TYR A 170 -4.06 -9.46 12.06
C TYR A 170 -4.60 -10.87 12.25
N HIS A 171 -5.88 -11.08 11.95
CA HIS A 171 -6.54 -12.39 11.98
C HIS A 171 -6.30 -13.19 10.69
N THR A 172 -6.05 -12.50 9.60
CA THR A 172 -5.75 -13.09 8.30
C THR A 172 -4.62 -12.34 7.61
N LEU A 173 -3.96 -13.01 6.67
CA LEU A 173 -2.94 -12.35 5.85
C LEU A 173 -3.53 -11.29 4.91
N LYS A 174 -4.80 -11.39 4.57
CA LYS A 174 -5.49 -10.39 3.75
C LYS A 174 -5.62 -9.04 4.46
N GLU A 175 -5.80 -9.04 5.78
CA GLU A 175 -6.03 -7.82 6.55
C GLU A 175 -4.87 -6.84 6.46
N TYR A 176 -3.61 -7.29 6.55
CA TYR A 176 -2.47 -6.37 6.42
C TYR A 176 -2.41 -5.74 5.02
N ALA A 177 -2.73 -6.51 3.97
CA ALA A 177 -2.71 -5.98 2.61
C ALA A 177 -3.82 -4.95 2.37
N VAL A 178 -5.01 -5.19 2.95
CA VAL A 178 -6.13 -4.24 2.93
C VAL A 178 -5.78 -2.97 3.72
N GLU A 179 -5.19 -3.10 4.92
CA GLU A 179 -4.77 -1.95 5.72
C GLU A 179 -3.70 -1.13 5.01
N ALA A 180 -2.71 -1.79 4.39
CA ALA A 180 -1.69 -1.12 3.59
C ALA A 180 -2.29 -0.35 2.40
N ALA A 181 -3.32 -0.91 1.74
CA ALA A 181 -4.04 -0.22 0.67
C ALA A 181 -4.85 0.97 1.22
N TRP A 182 -5.57 0.77 2.33
CA TRP A 182 -6.36 1.80 2.99
C TRP A 182 -5.51 2.98 3.46
N SER A 183 -4.31 2.72 3.97
CA SER A 183 -3.37 3.75 4.38
C SER A 183 -3.04 4.79 3.29
N ARG A 184 -3.40 4.52 2.03
CA ARG A 184 -3.16 5.42 0.88
C ARG A 184 -4.35 6.31 0.55
N VAL A 185 -5.47 6.10 1.22
CA VAL A 185 -6.67 6.95 1.13
C VAL A 185 -6.72 7.93 2.31
N LEU A 186 -6.12 7.54 3.45
CA LEU A 186 -5.98 8.35 4.65
C LEU A 186 -4.92 9.45 4.45
#